data_f0a67bff709829878a8ca904ed30e362
#
_entry.id   f0a67bff709829878a8ca904ed30e362
#
_cell.length_a   1.000
_cell.length_b   1.000
_cell.length_c   1.000
_cell.angle_alpha   90.00
_cell.angle_beta   90.00
_cell.angle_gamma   90.00
#
_symmetry.space_group_name_H-M   'P 1'
#
loop_
_entity.id
_entity.type
_entity.pdbx_description
1 polymer ?
#
loop_
_entity_poly.entity_id
_entity_poly.type
_entity_poly.pdbx_seq_one_letter_code
_entity_poly.pdbx_strand_id
1 'polypeptide(L)'
;MYLVYIIQSNNRSYIGMTNNFLRRWMQHNKILKGGAKYRSKYEHWTPICIVDGFQTKSEAMQCEWKLKRAKGYYNRLKNLSHLLQHSEKWTSKSPEIQSQQLDIYVTEQYKSLFHMKTNELVW
;
A
#
# COMPACT_ATOMS: atom_id res chain seq x y z
N MET A 1 5.32 3.25 -14.02
CA MET A 1 4.74 3.90 -12.84
C MET A 1 5.03 3.09 -11.59
N TYR A 2 4.85 3.70 -10.45
CA TYR A 2 5.11 3.07 -9.16
C TYR A 2 3.81 2.93 -8.37
N LEU A 3 3.79 1.97 -7.45
CA LEU A 3 2.66 1.76 -6.56
C LEU A 3 3.15 1.55 -5.13
N VAL A 4 2.24 1.79 -4.19
CA VAL A 4 2.43 1.47 -2.79
C VAL A 4 1.45 0.36 -2.44
N TYR A 5 1.92 -0.67 -1.74
CA TYR A 5 1.11 -1.82 -1.41
C TYR A 5 1.11 -2.08 0.09
N ILE A 6 0.02 -2.64 0.56
CA ILE A 6 -0.09 -3.15 1.93
C ILE A 6 -0.40 -4.63 1.83
N ILE A 7 0.46 -5.44 2.43
CA ILE A 7 0.26 -6.89 2.51
C ILE A 7 0.08 -7.29 3.96
N GLN A 8 -0.64 -8.39 4.17
CA GLN A 8 -1.00 -8.89 5.49
C GLN A 8 -0.67 -10.36 5.62
N SER A 9 -0.17 -10.74 6.80
CA SER A 9 -0.01 -12.13 7.20
C SER A 9 -0.45 -12.23 8.67
N ASN A 10 -1.59 -12.89 8.91
CA ASN A 10 -2.22 -12.91 10.23
C ASN A 10 -2.46 -11.49 10.75
N ASN A 11 -1.91 -11.13 11.90
CA ASN A 11 -2.06 -9.80 12.49
C ASN A 11 -0.98 -8.82 12.08
N ARG A 12 -0.08 -9.24 11.19
CA ARG A 12 1.04 -8.40 10.75
C ARG A 12 0.75 -7.79 9.41
N SER A 13 1.28 -6.61 9.19
CA SER A 13 1.20 -5.94 7.90
C SER A 13 2.53 -5.31 7.52
N TYR A 14 2.73 -5.16 6.23
CA TYR A 14 3.91 -4.52 5.68
C TYR A 14 3.49 -3.58 4.57
N ILE A 15 4.11 -2.41 4.54
CA ILE A 15 3.92 -1.43 3.48
C ILE A 15 5.21 -1.30 2.70
N GLY A 16 5.11 -1.33 1.39
CA GLY A 16 6.25 -1.15 0.51
C GLY A 16 5.84 -0.44 -0.76
N MET A 17 6.82 -0.13 -1.59
CA MET A 17 6.58 0.45 -2.90
C MET A 17 7.37 -0.33 -3.94
N THR A 18 6.84 -0.39 -5.15
CA THR A 18 7.49 -1.10 -6.25
C THR A 18 6.94 -0.63 -7.59
N ASN A 19 7.62 -0.95 -8.65
CA ASN A 19 7.11 -0.82 -10.00
C ASN A 19 6.70 -2.18 -10.59
N ASN A 20 6.81 -3.25 -9.81
CA ASN A 20 6.41 -4.60 -10.22
C ASN A 20 5.92 -5.38 -9.00
N PHE A 21 4.62 -5.31 -8.75
CA PHE A 21 4.06 -5.90 -7.54
C PHE A 21 4.17 -7.42 -7.53
N LEU A 22 3.90 -8.08 -8.63
CA LEU A 22 3.93 -9.55 -8.68
C LEU A 22 5.30 -10.09 -8.26
N ARG A 23 6.36 -9.52 -8.81
CA ARG A 23 7.73 -9.92 -8.46
C ARG A 23 8.00 -9.68 -6.97
N ARG A 24 7.60 -8.53 -6.44
CA ARG A 24 7.83 -8.19 -5.04
C ARG A 24 7.06 -9.11 -4.10
N TRP A 25 5.82 -9.42 -4.45
CA TRP A 25 5.01 -10.38 -3.68
C TRP A 25 5.67 -11.76 -3.66
N MET A 26 6.18 -12.22 -4.79
CA MET A 26 6.88 -13.50 -4.86
C MET A 26 8.11 -13.53 -3.95
N GLN A 27 8.83 -12.41 -3.85
CA GLN A 27 9.98 -12.30 -2.94
C GLN A 27 9.55 -12.39 -1.48
N HIS A 28 8.47 -11.69 -1.12
CA HIS A 28 7.96 -11.73 0.26
C HIS A 28 7.52 -13.12 0.68
N ASN A 29 6.97 -13.90 -0.23
CA ASN A 29 6.49 -15.24 0.05
C ASN A 29 7.53 -16.34 -0.24
N LYS A 30 8.78 -15.96 -0.40
CA LYS A 30 9.91 -16.88 -0.64
C LYS A 30 9.82 -17.67 -1.95
N ILE A 31 9.00 -17.24 -2.88
CA ILE A 31 8.93 -17.87 -4.21
C ILE A 31 10.14 -17.46 -5.04
N LEU A 32 10.63 -16.24 -4.85
CA LEU A 32 11.84 -15.70 -5.47
C LEU A 32 12.82 -15.24 -4.40
N LYS A 33 14.12 -15.29 -4.74
CA LYS A 33 15.15 -14.73 -3.89
C LYS A 33 15.02 -13.21 -3.83
N GLY A 34 15.50 -12.59 -2.74
CA GLY A 34 15.56 -11.15 -2.57
C GLY A 34 14.49 -10.58 -1.65
N GLY A 35 13.62 -11.39 -1.08
CA GLY A 35 12.71 -10.95 -0.04
C GLY A 35 13.45 -10.55 1.21
N ALA A 36 12.95 -9.55 1.96
CA ALA A 36 13.57 -9.15 3.21
C ALA A 36 13.53 -10.30 4.21
N LYS A 37 14.64 -10.52 4.90
CA LYS A 37 14.79 -11.63 5.83
C LYS A 37 13.71 -11.67 6.90
N TYR A 38 13.36 -10.52 7.45
CA TYR A 38 12.32 -10.42 8.47
C TYR A 38 10.97 -10.90 7.94
N ARG A 39 10.57 -10.42 6.76
CA ARG A 39 9.27 -10.70 6.18
C ARG A 39 9.16 -12.14 5.68
N SER A 40 10.26 -12.72 5.24
CA SER A 40 10.26 -14.07 4.74
C SER A 40 10.06 -15.14 5.82
N LYS A 41 10.05 -14.76 7.10
CA LYS A 41 9.68 -15.67 8.19
C LYS A 41 8.21 -16.01 8.20
N TYR A 42 7.38 -15.10 7.67
CA TYR A 42 5.93 -15.26 7.69
C TYR A 42 5.48 -15.65 6.31
N GLU A 43 4.95 -16.85 6.19
CA GLU A 43 4.42 -17.34 4.93
C GLU A 43 3.03 -16.76 4.69
N HIS A 44 2.57 -16.84 3.44
CA HIS A 44 1.22 -16.44 3.06
C HIS A 44 0.92 -14.96 3.26
N TRP A 45 1.84 -14.11 2.81
CA TRP A 45 1.55 -12.69 2.67
C TRP A 45 0.54 -12.49 1.53
N THR A 46 -0.55 -11.81 1.82
CA THR A 46 -1.55 -11.49 0.80
C THR A 46 -1.74 -9.99 0.72
N PRO A 47 -1.93 -9.46 -0.49
CA PRO A 47 -2.20 -8.03 -0.64
C PRO A 47 -3.61 -7.69 -0.17
N ILE A 48 -3.73 -6.60 0.57
CA ILE A 48 -5.03 -6.11 1.03
C ILE A 48 -5.36 -4.75 0.46
N CYS A 49 -4.36 -3.98 0.02
CA CYS A 49 -4.58 -2.68 -0.56
C CYS A 49 -3.41 -2.29 -1.47
N ILE A 50 -3.72 -1.66 -2.59
CA ILE A 50 -2.72 -1.10 -3.51
C ILE A 50 -3.14 0.30 -3.88
N VAL A 51 -2.19 1.24 -3.78
CA VAL A 51 -2.33 2.60 -4.29
C VAL A 51 -1.45 2.70 -5.52
N ASP A 52 -2.06 2.76 -6.70
CA ASP A 52 -1.36 2.72 -7.98
C ASP A 52 -1.42 4.05 -8.70
N GLY A 53 -0.42 4.32 -9.53
CA GLY A 53 -0.43 5.49 -10.41
C GLY A 53 0.58 6.57 -10.06
N PHE A 54 1.53 6.32 -9.16
CA PHE A 54 2.57 7.30 -8.87
C PHE A 54 3.50 7.45 -10.07
N GLN A 55 3.66 8.69 -10.52
CA GLN A 55 4.49 8.99 -11.69
C GLN A 55 5.98 8.80 -11.42
N THR A 56 6.42 9.05 -10.20
CA THR A 56 7.82 8.95 -9.82
C THR A 56 8.00 8.08 -8.59
N LYS A 57 9.21 7.55 -8.45
CA LYS A 57 9.60 6.80 -7.27
C LYS A 57 9.50 7.66 -6.01
N SER A 58 9.88 8.93 -6.12
CA SER A 58 9.83 9.86 -4.99
C SER A 58 8.41 10.05 -4.45
N GLU A 59 7.43 10.19 -5.35
CA GLU A 59 6.03 10.34 -4.94
C GLU A 59 5.51 9.08 -4.23
N ALA A 60 5.87 7.90 -4.74
CA ALA A 60 5.51 6.64 -4.09
C ALA A 60 6.16 6.51 -2.72
N MET A 61 7.43 6.90 -2.60
CA MET A 61 8.14 6.86 -1.32
C MET A 61 7.52 7.79 -0.29
N GLN A 62 7.03 8.94 -0.71
CA GLN A 62 6.36 9.89 0.18
C GLN A 62 5.05 9.30 0.73
N CYS A 63 4.29 8.63 -0.10
CA CYS A 63 3.09 7.91 0.34
C CYS A 63 3.45 6.79 1.31
N GLU A 64 4.43 5.96 0.95
CA GLU A 64 4.90 4.86 1.79
C GLU A 64 5.32 5.37 3.17
N TRP A 65 6.12 6.43 3.19
CA TRP A 65 6.59 7.02 4.44
C TRP A 65 5.43 7.45 5.33
N LYS A 66 4.43 8.09 4.73
CA LYS A 66 3.26 8.57 5.49
C LYS A 66 2.44 7.41 6.06
N LEU A 67 2.20 6.38 5.26
CA LEU A 67 1.39 5.25 5.71
C LEU A 67 2.06 4.44 6.82
N LYS A 68 3.38 4.41 6.85
CA LYS A 68 4.13 3.70 7.90
C LYS A 68 4.00 4.36 9.27
N ARG A 69 3.47 5.57 9.36
CA ARG A 69 3.27 6.26 10.64
C ARG A 69 2.20 5.59 11.49
N ALA A 70 1.20 4.97 10.87
CA ALA A 70 0.20 4.19 11.59
C ALA A 70 0.69 2.76 11.79
N LYS A 71 0.29 2.14 12.89
CA LYS A 71 0.67 0.76 13.21
C LYS A 71 -0.54 -0.16 13.06
N GLY A 72 -0.28 -1.36 12.50
CA GLY A 72 -1.30 -2.37 12.31
C GLY A 72 -2.11 -2.14 11.04
N TYR A 73 -2.56 -3.25 10.44
CA TYR A 73 -3.22 -3.18 9.13
C TYR A 73 -4.52 -2.36 9.17
N TYR A 74 -5.28 -2.49 10.22
CA TYR A 74 -6.56 -1.79 10.34
C TYR A 74 -6.35 -0.28 10.40
N ASN A 75 -5.44 0.17 11.26
CA ASN A 75 -5.14 1.59 11.40
C ASN A 75 -4.51 2.18 10.14
N ARG A 76 -3.69 1.40 9.45
CA ARG A 76 -3.08 1.82 8.19
C ARG A 76 -4.11 2.05 7.11
N LEU A 77 -5.09 1.15 7.00
CA LEU A 77 -6.18 1.30 6.03
C LEU A 77 -7.09 2.48 6.36
N LYS A 78 -7.45 2.63 7.64
CA LYS A 78 -8.27 3.77 8.08
C LYS A 78 -7.55 5.09 7.85
N ASN A 79 -6.27 5.14 8.16
CA ASN A 79 -5.46 6.33 7.95
C ASN A 79 -5.35 6.67 6.46
N LEU A 80 -5.14 5.67 5.62
CA LEU A 80 -5.11 5.87 4.17
C LEU A 80 -6.42 6.46 3.67
N SER A 81 -7.55 5.88 4.07
CA SER A 81 -8.87 6.39 3.70
C SER A 81 -9.04 7.85 4.11
N HIS A 82 -8.63 8.18 5.32
CA HIS A 82 -8.71 9.56 5.83
C HIS A 82 -7.82 10.50 5.02
N LEU A 83 -6.59 10.10 4.73
CA LEU A 83 -5.64 10.91 3.96
C LEU A 83 -6.16 11.19 2.54
N LEU A 84 -6.70 10.16 1.88
CA LEU A 84 -7.24 10.32 0.52
C LEU A 84 -8.43 11.27 0.48
N GLN A 85 -9.19 11.35 1.56
CA GLN A 85 -10.42 12.11 1.61
C GLN A 85 -10.22 13.54 2.13
N HIS A 86 -9.33 13.73 3.10
CA HIS A 86 -9.21 14.97 3.85
C HIS A 86 -7.86 15.66 3.78
N SER A 87 -6.80 14.96 3.37
CA SER A 87 -5.47 15.53 3.35
C SER A 87 -5.10 16.04 1.98
N GLU A 88 -4.32 17.10 1.97
CA GLU A 88 -3.85 17.69 0.72
C GLU A 88 -2.61 16.97 0.19
N LYS A 89 -1.72 16.55 1.08
CA LYS A 89 -0.40 16.01 0.72
C LYS A 89 -0.01 14.84 1.62
N TRP A 90 0.81 13.93 1.09
CA TRP A 90 1.44 12.89 1.92
C TRP A 90 2.46 13.49 2.87
N THR A 91 3.28 14.40 2.35
CA THR A 91 4.29 15.13 3.11
C THR A 91 4.30 16.57 2.67
N SER A 92 4.99 17.45 3.41
CA SER A 92 5.09 18.86 3.04
C SER A 92 5.75 19.09 1.67
N LYS A 93 6.56 18.12 1.22
CA LYS A 93 7.30 18.22 -0.04
C LYS A 93 6.64 17.47 -1.20
N SER A 94 5.56 16.74 -0.94
CA SER A 94 4.90 15.98 -1.99
C SER A 94 3.91 16.86 -2.77
N PRO A 95 3.58 16.50 -4.02
CA PRO A 95 2.49 17.17 -4.72
C PRO A 95 1.16 16.86 -4.02
N GLU A 96 0.13 17.62 -4.37
CA GLU A 96 -1.20 17.37 -3.83
C GLU A 96 -1.69 15.98 -4.23
N ILE A 97 -2.31 15.28 -3.28
CA ILE A 97 -2.80 13.91 -3.50
C ILE A 97 -3.79 13.91 -4.67
N GLN A 98 -4.69 14.90 -4.73
CA GLN A 98 -5.72 14.96 -5.76
C GLN A 98 -5.15 15.14 -7.16
N SER A 99 -3.96 15.72 -7.29
CA SER A 99 -3.32 15.91 -8.59
C SER A 99 -2.61 14.65 -9.10
N GLN A 100 -2.44 13.64 -8.26
CA GLN A 100 -1.64 12.46 -8.60
C GLN A 100 -2.41 11.38 -9.36
N GLN A 101 -3.72 11.53 -9.52
CA GLN A 101 -4.56 10.60 -10.30
C GLN A 101 -4.33 9.13 -9.90
N LEU A 102 -4.50 8.86 -8.63
CA LEU A 102 -4.24 7.54 -8.06
C LEU A 102 -5.46 6.63 -8.16
N ASP A 103 -5.22 5.35 -8.40
CA ASP A 103 -6.22 4.30 -8.34
C ASP A 103 -6.03 3.49 -7.07
N ILE A 104 -7.10 3.30 -6.32
CA ILE A 104 -7.07 2.58 -5.05
C ILE A 104 -7.72 1.23 -5.24
N TYR A 105 -6.98 0.17 -4.92
CA TYR A 105 -7.47 -1.20 -4.94
C TYR A 105 -7.51 -1.72 -3.52
N VAL A 106 -8.63 -2.27 -3.10
CA VAL A 106 -8.80 -2.82 -1.76
C VAL A 106 -9.60 -4.11 -1.82
N THR A 107 -9.24 -5.08 -0.99
CA THR A 107 -9.98 -6.34 -0.92
C THR A 107 -11.38 -6.13 -0.34
N GLU A 108 -12.30 -6.98 -0.73
CA GLU A 108 -13.70 -6.90 -0.29
C GLU A 108 -13.82 -6.83 1.23
N GLN A 109 -12.98 -7.58 1.92
CA GLN A 109 -12.97 -7.64 3.39
C GLN A 109 -12.81 -6.26 4.04
N TYR A 110 -12.05 -5.36 3.42
CA TYR A 110 -11.73 -4.04 4.00
C TYR A 110 -12.35 -2.87 3.24
N LYS A 111 -13.17 -3.16 2.26
CA LYS A 111 -13.77 -2.12 1.41
C LYS A 111 -14.58 -1.10 2.22
N SER A 112 -15.25 -1.54 3.26
CA SER A 112 -16.10 -0.66 4.08
C SER A 112 -15.32 0.41 4.83
N LEU A 113 -14.00 0.28 4.95
CA LEU A 113 -13.16 1.29 5.59
C LEU A 113 -12.92 2.50 4.69
N PHE A 114 -13.24 2.39 3.40
CA PHE A 114 -13.01 3.45 2.43
C PHE A 114 -14.31 4.12 2.05
N HIS A 115 -14.33 5.44 2.11
CA HIS A 115 -15.52 6.26 1.85
C HIS A 115 -15.45 6.98 0.50
N MET A 116 -14.62 6.50 -0.40
CA MET A 116 -14.51 7.00 -1.76
C MET A 116 -14.54 5.81 -2.72
N LYS A 117 -14.58 6.11 -4.02
CA LYS A 117 -14.56 5.07 -5.03
C LYS A 117 -13.25 4.28 -4.99
N THR A 118 -13.36 2.97 -4.90
CA THR A 118 -12.22 2.05 -4.94
C THR A 118 -12.48 0.96 -5.96
N ASN A 119 -11.40 0.33 -6.42
CA ASN A 119 -11.46 -0.85 -7.26
C ASN A 119 -11.30 -2.09 -6.39
N GLU A 120 -11.91 -3.19 -6.81
CA GLU A 120 -11.78 -4.44 -6.09
C GLU A 120 -10.41 -5.07 -6.34
N LEU A 121 -9.72 -5.43 -5.27
CA LEU A 121 -8.48 -6.17 -5.34
C LEU A 121 -8.79 -7.65 -5.15
N VAL A 122 -8.68 -8.41 -6.22
CA VAL A 122 -8.86 -9.86 -6.21
C VAL A 122 -7.51 -10.53 -6.32
N TRP A 123 -7.24 -11.42 -5.38
CA TRP A 123 -5.93 -12.08 -5.33
C TRP A 123 -6.04 -13.58 -5.15
#